data_4388e2e1b1afc5dfef43d035e05de4b6
#
_entry.id   4388e2e1b1afc5dfef43d035e05de4b6
#
_cell.length_a   1.000
_cell.length_b   1.000
_cell.length_c   1.000
_cell.angle_alpha   90.00
_cell.angle_beta   90.00
_cell.angle_gamma   90.00
#
_symmetry.space_group_name_H-M   'P 1'
#
loop_
_entity.id
_entity.type
_entity.pdbx_description
1 polymer ?
#
loop_
_entity_poly.entity_id
_entity_poly.type
_entity_poly.pdbx_seq_one_letter_code
_entity_poly.pdbx_strand_id
1 'polypeptide(L)'
;MVDGRRLMKRLALMVFIAALAAIGILYGLRRAERTPHAAVTALLPRGTIALAHFPDFHRTRDEWHQSDLYKLYQEPAVQDFLNKPLSRVPQSDTVSETVSDIEQLDLKDAFIAVTSIDNAEPHFAGGFRFHGSQSEAEKIVGRWRSQIVRDASAHESQDYEQHKIDIVGAAPNQIATVYDGQWLFASNDLAELKAVLDRADGRAATTAGSSGGGKLTLEGDDTFHAAMKHMPASYALLFYLQPKALSGKLASLSNAIGTSAGQSAMLEQIRSICAAPRFDKGKIRNVLFVGMPKAQSDHKLTRSSLALGSTDTVLYLATLLNPGRLAGIDQGGLPLGSWLQKVFDVATGAGVSVDDWKAAFDLELGSLADWPQSARWPSIITCLRVKDPVRASKIANALTHAIDEDAPWTKTEKNGVLYFYMQSPAALFAITPTIALSNQLLIVGLDSASVESAISRSTKASGALADSSAYKLAVRAVPAPTDAFIYVDTALLYSRLDAGLRPMLLMSAAFMPAISDYVDVGKLPPPEIVAKHLTPLVSSQRYDGDGYVTESTGPVTLDIGLALPAVAWAISQKQGHR
;
A
#
# COMPACT_ATOMS: atom_id res chain seq x y z
N MET A 1 -9.63 -28.18 17.10
CA MET A 1 -9.57 -27.63 15.74
C MET A 1 -10.39 -26.36 15.77
N VAL A 2 -9.80 -25.24 16.18
CA VAL A 2 -10.47 -23.94 16.22
C VAL A 2 -10.63 -23.45 14.79
N ASP A 3 -11.84 -23.12 14.45
CA ASP A 3 -12.34 -22.80 13.12
C ASP A 3 -11.64 -21.55 12.55
N GLY A 4 -10.53 -21.73 11.83
CA GLY A 4 -9.77 -20.65 11.17
C GLY A 4 -10.63 -19.80 10.23
N ARG A 5 -11.79 -20.34 9.78
CA ARG A 5 -12.80 -19.58 9.02
C ARG A 5 -13.49 -18.50 9.86
N ARG A 6 -13.60 -18.67 11.19
CA ARG A 6 -14.20 -17.65 12.07
C ARG A 6 -13.23 -16.52 12.35
N LEU A 7 -11.94 -16.82 12.51
CA LEU A 7 -10.90 -15.82 12.69
C LEU A 7 -10.74 -14.96 11.43
N MET A 8 -10.70 -15.60 10.24
CA MET A 8 -10.60 -14.92 8.94
C MET A 8 -11.84 -14.05 8.67
N LYS A 9 -13.04 -14.49 9.08
CA LYS A 9 -14.27 -13.67 9.00
C LYS A 9 -14.21 -12.44 9.92
N ARG A 10 -13.60 -12.56 11.10
CA ARG A 10 -13.43 -11.45 12.05
C ARG A 10 -12.35 -10.47 11.57
N LEU A 11 -11.23 -10.96 11.02
CA LEU A 11 -10.20 -10.12 10.40
C LEU A 11 -10.75 -9.41 9.16
N ALA A 12 -11.48 -10.12 8.31
CA ALA A 12 -12.17 -9.55 7.16
C ALA A 12 -13.25 -8.53 7.58
N LEU A 13 -13.92 -8.74 8.71
CA LEU A 13 -14.88 -7.79 9.27
C LEU A 13 -14.18 -6.54 9.82
N MET A 14 -13.02 -6.68 10.46
CA MET A 14 -12.21 -5.53 10.92
C MET A 14 -11.64 -4.72 9.74
N VAL A 15 -11.15 -5.40 8.71
CA VAL A 15 -10.71 -4.77 7.46
C VAL A 15 -11.90 -4.14 6.72
N PHE A 16 -13.08 -4.75 6.80
CA PHE A 16 -14.31 -4.22 6.22
C PHE A 16 -14.85 -3.00 7.00
N ILE A 17 -14.76 -2.98 8.33
CA ILE A 17 -15.10 -1.80 9.14
C ILE A 17 -14.08 -0.69 8.89
N ALA A 18 -12.80 -0.99 8.77
CA ALA A 18 -11.76 -0.03 8.37
C ALA A 18 -11.95 0.45 6.91
N ALA A 19 -12.38 -0.43 6.00
CA ALA A 19 -12.71 -0.09 4.62
C ALA A 19 -14.06 0.64 4.51
N LEU A 20 -15.04 0.33 5.36
CA LEU A 20 -16.30 1.10 5.46
C LEU A 20 -16.06 2.48 6.09
N ALA A 21 -15.18 2.58 7.07
CA ALA A 21 -14.71 3.88 7.54
C ALA A 21 -14.01 4.66 6.40
N ALA A 22 -13.17 4.00 5.61
CA ALA A 22 -12.51 4.60 4.44
C ALA A 22 -13.49 4.95 3.30
N ILE A 23 -14.54 4.15 3.09
CA ILE A 23 -15.62 4.42 2.11
C ILE A 23 -16.58 5.48 2.65
N GLY A 24 -16.85 5.50 3.95
CA GLY A 24 -17.60 6.55 4.62
C GLY A 24 -16.93 7.93 4.52
N ILE A 25 -15.58 7.95 4.46
CA ILE A 25 -14.78 9.16 4.17
C ILE A 25 -15.07 9.72 2.77
N LEU A 26 -15.42 8.88 1.82
CA LEU A 26 -15.70 9.31 0.45
C LEU A 26 -17.07 10.00 0.29
N TYR A 27 -17.97 9.91 1.29
CA TYR A 27 -19.37 10.31 1.10
C TYR A 27 -20.01 11.23 2.13
N GLY A 28 -19.32 12.03 2.82
CA GLY A 28 -20.05 13.11 3.42
C GLY A 28 -19.92 13.49 4.88
N LEU A 29 -19.78 14.76 5.24
CA LEU A 29 -20.01 15.32 6.60
C LEU A 29 -19.93 16.86 6.66
N ARG A 30 -20.73 17.58 7.49
CA ARG A 30 -20.70 19.03 7.69
C ARG A 30 -20.62 19.48 9.17
N ARG A 31 -19.74 20.39 9.43
CA ARG A 31 -19.52 21.46 10.47
C ARG A 31 -19.85 21.23 11.94
N ALA A 32 -18.89 21.40 12.86
CA ALA A 32 -19.10 21.92 14.22
C ALA A 32 -17.85 22.31 15.02
N GLU A 33 -18.04 22.92 16.20
CA GLU A 33 -17.12 23.68 17.03
C GLU A 33 -16.42 22.87 18.14
N ARG A 34 -15.41 23.47 18.76
CA ARG A 34 -14.39 22.82 19.60
C ARG A 34 -14.81 22.69 21.08
N THR A 35 -14.60 21.51 21.66
CA THR A 35 -14.34 21.29 23.08
C THR A 35 -13.03 20.52 23.25
N PRO A 36 -12.18 20.81 24.24
CA PRO A 36 -10.90 20.11 24.42
C PRO A 36 -11.15 18.73 25.04
N HIS A 37 -10.93 17.68 24.27
CA HIS A 37 -10.85 16.30 24.76
C HIS A 37 -9.43 15.78 24.57
N ALA A 38 -9.04 14.78 25.38
CA ALA A 38 -7.75 14.13 25.27
C ALA A 38 -7.51 13.60 23.83
N ALA A 39 -6.28 13.71 23.35
CA ALA A 39 -5.91 13.13 22.06
C ALA A 39 -6.19 11.61 22.08
N VAL A 40 -6.64 11.03 20.95
CA VAL A 40 -6.92 9.60 20.83
C VAL A 40 -5.74 8.74 21.32
N THR A 41 -4.51 9.18 21.09
CA THR A 41 -3.29 8.52 21.53
C THR A 41 -3.11 8.49 23.06
N ALA A 42 -3.71 9.44 23.78
CA ALA A 42 -3.74 9.45 25.23
C ALA A 42 -4.82 8.52 25.82
N LEU A 43 -5.81 8.11 25.03
CA LEU A 43 -6.87 7.17 25.42
C LEU A 43 -6.43 5.70 25.29
N LEU A 44 -5.42 5.40 24.49
CA LEU A 44 -4.98 4.05 24.16
C LEU A 44 -3.79 3.63 25.03
N PRO A 45 -3.68 2.32 25.40
CA PRO A 45 -2.55 1.84 26.18
C PRO A 45 -1.24 1.89 25.38
N ARG A 46 -0.11 2.01 26.09
CA ARG A 46 1.24 2.02 25.51
C ARG A 46 1.52 0.83 24.59
N GLY A 47 0.98 -0.35 24.91
CA GLY A 47 1.16 -1.57 24.13
C GLY A 47 0.25 -1.71 22.91
N THR A 48 -0.42 -0.66 22.47
CA THR A 48 -1.31 -0.71 21.29
C THR A 48 -0.57 -1.22 20.06
N ILE A 49 -1.09 -2.30 19.47
CA ILE A 49 -0.47 -3.04 18.37
C ILE A 49 -0.76 -2.37 17.03
N ALA A 50 -2.01 -1.90 16.84
CA ALA A 50 -2.45 -1.23 15.63
C ALA A 50 -3.41 -0.10 15.95
N LEU A 51 -3.38 0.97 15.14
CA LEU A 51 -4.29 2.11 15.23
C LEU A 51 -4.64 2.57 13.82
N ALA A 52 -5.92 2.77 13.56
CA ALA A 52 -6.42 3.59 12.46
C ALA A 52 -7.15 4.79 13.06
N HIS A 53 -6.79 6.01 12.65
CA HIS A 53 -7.34 7.25 13.19
C HIS A 53 -7.71 8.22 12.08
N PHE A 54 -8.93 8.76 12.15
CA PHE A 54 -9.52 9.75 11.24
C PHE A 54 -9.82 11.03 12.02
N PRO A 55 -8.95 12.05 11.97
CA PRO A 55 -9.07 13.20 12.85
C PRO A 55 -10.17 14.19 12.45
N ASP A 56 -10.48 14.31 11.17
CA ASP A 56 -11.43 15.29 10.66
C ASP A 56 -12.05 14.84 9.35
N PHE A 57 -13.26 14.28 9.44
CA PHE A 57 -14.00 13.79 8.29
C PHE A 57 -14.46 14.90 7.36
N HIS A 58 -14.83 16.06 7.89
CA HIS A 58 -15.25 17.21 7.08
C HIS A 58 -14.17 17.71 6.16
N ARG A 59 -13.00 17.99 6.76
CA ARG A 59 -11.87 18.46 5.99
C ARG A 59 -11.48 17.44 4.94
N THR A 60 -11.38 16.16 5.32
CA THR A 60 -11.01 15.07 4.41
C THR A 60 -11.97 14.96 3.24
N ARG A 61 -13.28 15.12 3.49
CA ARG A 61 -14.29 15.10 2.43
C ARG A 61 -14.18 16.32 1.51
N ASP A 62 -14.05 17.51 2.09
CA ASP A 62 -13.96 18.74 1.30
C ASP A 62 -12.69 18.73 0.42
N GLU A 63 -11.58 18.21 0.96
CA GLU A 63 -10.33 17.98 0.22
C GLU A 63 -10.52 16.91 -0.87
N TRP A 64 -11.28 15.84 -0.59
CA TRP A 64 -11.63 14.82 -1.58
C TRP A 64 -12.43 15.41 -2.74
N HIS A 65 -13.43 16.23 -2.48
CA HIS A 65 -14.21 16.89 -3.54
C HIS A 65 -13.38 17.83 -4.41
N GLN A 66 -12.25 18.30 -3.92
CA GLN A 66 -11.31 19.10 -4.68
C GLN A 66 -10.24 18.25 -5.38
N SER A 67 -10.20 16.94 -5.13
CA SER A 67 -9.18 16.05 -5.69
C SER A 67 -9.36 15.84 -7.19
N ASP A 68 -8.24 15.54 -7.87
CA ASP A 68 -8.24 15.24 -9.29
C ASP A 68 -9.00 13.93 -9.60
N LEU A 69 -8.98 12.97 -8.65
CA LEU A 69 -9.79 11.75 -8.76
C LEU A 69 -11.29 12.03 -8.70
N TYR A 70 -11.72 12.92 -7.80
CA TYR A 70 -13.13 13.28 -7.72
C TYR A 70 -13.57 14.04 -8.98
N LYS A 71 -12.75 14.94 -9.49
CA LYS A 71 -13.01 15.63 -10.78
C LYS A 71 -13.10 14.64 -11.93
N LEU A 72 -12.20 13.64 -11.97
CA LEU A 72 -12.28 12.55 -12.94
C LEU A 72 -13.60 11.78 -12.82
N TYR A 73 -14.01 11.44 -11.59
CA TYR A 73 -15.28 10.77 -11.34
C TYR A 73 -16.48 11.60 -11.80
N GLN A 74 -16.42 12.93 -11.73
CA GLN A 74 -17.48 13.85 -12.17
C GLN A 74 -17.57 14.01 -13.69
N GLU A 75 -16.60 13.52 -14.46
CA GLU A 75 -16.67 13.57 -15.93
C GLU A 75 -17.85 12.73 -16.44
N PRO A 76 -18.74 13.30 -17.27
CA PRO A 76 -19.93 12.59 -17.75
C PRO A 76 -19.63 11.27 -18.45
N ALA A 77 -18.54 11.21 -19.23
CA ALA A 77 -18.11 10.00 -19.92
C ALA A 77 -17.63 8.91 -18.94
N VAL A 78 -17.03 9.30 -17.80
CA VAL A 78 -16.61 8.37 -16.74
C VAL A 78 -17.83 7.85 -15.98
N GLN A 79 -18.78 8.71 -15.64
CA GLN A 79 -20.02 8.31 -14.99
C GLN A 79 -20.85 7.36 -15.87
N ASP A 80 -20.99 7.67 -17.15
CA ASP A 80 -21.73 6.82 -18.09
C ASP A 80 -21.08 5.43 -18.23
N PHE A 81 -19.75 5.36 -18.24
CA PHE A 81 -19.03 4.09 -18.22
C PHE A 81 -19.20 3.32 -16.90
N LEU A 82 -19.15 4.02 -15.76
CA LEU A 82 -19.24 3.40 -14.44
C LEU A 82 -20.65 2.99 -14.05
N ASN A 83 -21.69 3.53 -14.67
CA ASN A 83 -23.09 3.22 -14.35
C ASN A 83 -23.36 1.70 -14.38
N LYS A 84 -22.83 0.98 -15.37
CA LYS A 84 -23.06 -0.46 -15.50
C LYS A 84 -22.28 -1.29 -14.47
N PRO A 85 -20.97 -1.14 -14.29
CA PRO A 85 -20.24 -1.80 -13.21
C PRO A 85 -20.82 -1.50 -11.84
N LEU A 86 -21.14 -0.23 -11.54
CA LEU A 86 -21.68 0.18 -10.23
C LEU A 86 -23.08 -0.37 -9.97
N SER A 87 -23.94 -0.48 -10.98
CA SER A 87 -25.27 -1.07 -10.81
C SER A 87 -25.24 -2.56 -10.46
N ARG A 88 -24.10 -3.24 -10.68
CA ARG A 88 -23.89 -4.65 -10.36
C ARG A 88 -23.12 -4.88 -9.06
N VAL A 89 -22.45 -3.85 -8.56
CA VAL A 89 -21.99 -3.90 -7.17
C VAL A 89 -23.27 -4.03 -6.34
N PRO A 90 -23.45 -5.11 -5.58
CA PRO A 90 -24.61 -5.21 -4.72
C PRO A 90 -24.62 -3.94 -3.88
N GLN A 91 -25.52 -3.02 -4.20
CA GLN A 91 -25.90 -1.98 -3.28
C GLN A 91 -26.59 -2.78 -2.17
N SER A 92 -25.78 -3.33 -1.26
CA SER A 92 -26.39 -3.86 -0.05
C SER A 92 -27.02 -2.62 0.60
N ASP A 93 -28.31 -2.66 0.79
CA ASP A 93 -29.05 -1.60 1.49
C ASP A 93 -28.27 -1.18 2.74
N THR A 94 -27.61 -2.15 3.38
CA THR A 94 -26.69 -1.97 4.50
C THR A 94 -25.53 -0.99 4.25
N VAL A 95 -24.90 -0.96 3.06
CA VAL A 95 -23.80 -0.02 2.78
C VAL A 95 -24.35 1.39 2.59
N SER A 96 -25.43 1.52 1.83
CA SER A 96 -26.09 2.81 1.62
C SER A 96 -26.64 3.37 2.93
N GLU A 97 -27.27 2.52 3.75
CA GLU A 97 -27.77 2.88 5.09
C GLU A 97 -26.63 3.30 6.00
N THR A 98 -25.51 2.55 6.04
CA THR A 98 -24.36 2.89 6.88
C THR A 98 -23.74 4.23 6.49
N VAL A 99 -23.65 4.52 5.19
CA VAL A 99 -23.14 5.82 4.70
C VAL A 99 -24.09 6.95 5.12
N SER A 100 -25.39 6.77 4.95
CA SER A 100 -26.40 7.74 5.40
C SER A 100 -26.37 7.95 6.91
N ASP A 101 -26.17 6.87 7.68
CA ASP A 101 -26.03 6.91 9.14
C ASP A 101 -24.79 7.72 9.58
N ILE A 102 -23.66 7.51 8.90
CA ILE A 102 -22.42 8.26 9.15
C ILE A 102 -22.62 9.75 8.84
N GLU A 103 -23.32 10.07 7.75
CA GLU A 103 -23.66 11.46 7.40
C GLU A 103 -24.56 12.10 8.46
N GLN A 104 -25.57 11.36 8.93
CA GLN A 104 -26.52 11.85 9.93
C GLN A 104 -25.84 12.09 11.29
N LEU A 105 -24.84 11.26 11.66
CA LEU A 105 -24.09 11.41 12.91
C LEU A 105 -23.13 12.59 12.91
N ASP A 106 -22.84 13.19 11.76
CA ASP A 106 -21.88 14.29 11.62
C ASP A 106 -20.55 13.97 12.36
N LEU A 107 -19.97 12.80 12.06
CA LEU A 107 -18.82 12.25 12.78
C LEU A 107 -17.59 13.17 12.67
N LYS A 108 -17.02 13.51 13.81
CA LYS A 108 -15.67 14.05 13.92
C LYS A 108 -14.77 12.94 14.45
N ASP A 109 -13.56 13.04 14.55
CA ASP A 109 -12.60 12.07 15.03
C ASP A 109 -13.18 10.64 15.13
N ALA A 110 -12.57 9.70 14.48
CA ALA A 110 -12.91 8.30 14.68
C ALA A 110 -11.63 7.47 14.74
N PHE A 111 -11.61 6.47 15.59
CA PHE A 111 -10.47 5.58 15.70
C PHE A 111 -10.90 4.15 15.98
N ILE A 112 -10.04 3.23 15.58
CA ILE A 112 -10.07 1.83 15.98
C ILE A 112 -8.64 1.38 16.24
N ALA A 113 -8.44 0.69 17.35
CA ALA A 113 -7.14 0.19 17.76
C ALA A 113 -7.22 -1.27 18.18
N VAL A 114 -6.20 -2.04 17.87
CA VAL A 114 -5.94 -3.35 18.48
C VAL A 114 -4.99 -3.12 19.65
N THR A 115 -5.51 -3.27 20.87
CA THR A 115 -4.77 -2.96 22.10
C THR A 115 -3.95 -4.12 22.60
N SER A 116 -4.46 -5.35 22.46
CA SER A 116 -3.73 -6.58 22.76
C SER A 116 -4.22 -7.75 21.91
N ILE A 117 -3.49 -8.86 21.97
CA ILE A 117 -3.91 -10.16 21.43
C ILE A 117 -3.61 -11.20 22.50
N ASP A 118 -4.63 -11.86 23.01
CA ASP A 118 -4.52 -12.87 24.04
C ASP A 118 -5.16 -14.17 23.55
N ASN A 119 -4.45 -15.31 23.67
CA ASN A 119 -4.91 -16.61 23.17
C ASN A 119 -5.41 -16.61 21.70
N ALA A 120 -4.74 -15.85 20.82
CA ALA A 120 -5.11 -15.63 19.43
C ALA A 120 -6.44 -14.84 19.24
N GLU A 121 -6.99 -14.23 20.26
CA GLU A 121 -8.13 -13.33 20.19
C GLU A 121 -7.66 -11.88 20.31
N PRO A 122 -7.96 -11.02 19.32
CA PRO A 122 -7.60 -9.61 19.40
C PRO A 122 -8.59 -8.86 20.29
N HIS A 123 -8.05 -8.06 21.21
CA HIS A 123 -8.79 -7.05 21.95
C HIS A 123 -8.71 -5.72 21.20
N PHE A 124 -9.83 -5.07 21.01
CA PHE A 124 -9.88 -3.79 20.34
C PHE A 124 -10.65 -2.74 21.15
N ALA A 125 -10.20 -1.52 21.02
CA ALA A 125 -10.92 -0.33 21.46
C ALA A 125 -11.15 0.58 20.26
N GLY A 126 -12.30 1.22 20.22
CA GLY A 126 -12.64 2.17 19.17
C GLY A 126 -13.55 3.25 19.72
N GLY A 127 -13.73 4.28 18.94
CA GLY A 127 -14.61 5.37 19.30
C GLY A 127 -14.70 6.40 18.20
N PHE A 128 -15.66 7.27 18.35
CA PHE A 128 -15.83 8.43 17.49
C PHE A 128 -16.58 9.54 18.24
N ARG A 129 -16.35 10.74 17.80
CA ARG A 129 -17.09 11.90 18.28
C ARG A 129 -18.20 12.20 17.28
N PHE A 130 -19.44 12.30 17.76
CA PHE A 130 -20.59 12.66 16.96
C PHE A 130 -21.04 14.11 17.30
N HIS A 131 -21.76 14.70 16.36
CA HIS A 131 -22.43 15.98 16.56
C HIS A 131 -23.94 15.78 16.46
N GLY A 132 -24.71 16.40 17.32
CA GLY A 132 -26.15 16.22 17.39
C GLY A 132 -26.61 15.63 18.72
N SER A 133 -27.81 15.06 18.75
CA SER A 133 -28.38 14.50 19.98
C SER A 133 -27.87 13.08 20.23
N GLN A 134 -27.58 12.76 21.49
CA GLN A 134 -27.24 11.40 21.91
C GLN A 134 -28.34 10.39 21.52
N SER A 135 -29.60 10.76 21.59
CA SER A 135 -30.73 9.90 21.23
C SER A 135 -30.73 9.47 19.77
N GLU A 136 -30.28 10.31 18.85
CA GLU A 136 -30.09 9.94 17.43
C GLU A 136 -28.90 9.00 17.25
N ALA A 137 -27.79 9.30 17.93
CA ALA A 137 -26.61 8.44 17.92
C ALA A 137 -26.94 7.04 18.47
N GLU A 138 -27.69 6.94 19.56
CA GLU A 138 -28.15 5.67 20.14
C GLU A 138 -28.96 4.83 19.16
N LYS A 139 -29.87 5.42 18.40
CA LYS A 139 -30.68 4.72 17.38
C LYS A 139 -29.79 4.14 16.27
N ILE A 140 -28.84 4.94 15.77
CA ILE A 140 -27.92 4.53 14.70
C ILE A 140 -26.97 3.43 15.20
N VAL A 141 -26.32 3.65 16.32
CA VAL A 141 -25.39 2.67 16.91
C VAL A 141 -26.13 1.38 17.30
N GLY A 142 -27.38 1.48 17.77
CA GLY A 142 -28.23 0.32 18.04
C GLY A 142 -28.46 -0.55 16.79
N ARG A 143 -28.71 0.08 15.62
CA ARG A 143 -28.78 -0.65 14.34
C ARG A 143 -27.45 -1.34 14.00
N TRP A 144 -26.32 -0.63 14.11
CA TRP A 144 -25.01 -1.21 13.82
C TRP A 144 -24.68 -2.38 14.75
N ARG A 145 -24.97 -2.25 16.05
CA ARG A 145 -24.80 -3.35 17.02
C ARG A 145 -25.59 -4.60 16.61
N SER A 146 -26.87 -4.44 16.25
CA SER A 146 -27.72 -5.56 15.84
C SER A 146 -27.22 -6.28 14.57
N GLN A 147 -26.52 -5.59 13.70
CA GLN A 147 -25.90 -6.18 12.49
C GLN A 147 -24.61 -6.96 12.81
N ILE A 148 -23.88 -6.53 13.82
CA ILE A 148 -22.59 -7.12 14.21
C ILE A 148 -22.79 -8.31 15.14
N VAL A 149 -23.67 -8.18 16.13
CA VAL A 149 -23.97 -9.21 17.12
C VAL A 149 -25.21 -9.97 16.70
N ARG A 150 -25.03 -11.17 16.15
CA ARG A 150 -26.15 -12.02 15.63
C ARG A 150 -27.02 -12.61 16.74
N ASP A 151 -26.49 -12.71 17.97
CA ASP A 151 -27.18 -13.25 19.13
C ASP A 151 -27.33 -12.16 20.18
N ALA A 152 -28.25 -11.23 19.91
CA ALA A 152 -28.52 -10.08 20.79
C ALA A 152 -29.37 -10.45 22.03
N SER A 153 -29.57 -11.74 22.31
CA SER A 153 -30.38 -12.21 23.43
C SER A 153 -29.78 -11.85 24.80
N ALA A 154 -28.47 -11.66 24.91
CA ALA A 154 -27.83 -11.18 26.11
C ALA A 154 -27.58 -9.66 25.99
N HIS A 155 -28.38 -8.87 26.67
CA HIS A 155 -28.18 -7.43 26.86
C HIS A 155 -28.09 -7.15 28.35
N GLU A 156 -26.92 -6.65 28.77
CA GLU A 156 -26.65 -6.25 30.15
C GLU A 156 -26.22 -4.78 30.16
N SER A 157 -26.60 -4.06 31.20
CA SER A 157 -26.16 -2.70 31.45
C SER A 157 -25.46 -2.64 32.80
N GLN A 158 -24.25 -2.11 32.83
CA GLN A 158 -23.44 -1.97 34.03
C GLN A 158 -23.09 -0.51 34.27
N ASP A 159 -23.32 -0.06 35.51
CA ASP A 159 -22.85 1.27 35.93
C ASP A 159 -21.36 1.18 36.28
N TYR A 160 -20.58 2.12 35.74
CA TYR A 160 -19.19 2.30 36.08
C TYR A 160 -18.88 3.77 36.27
N GLU A 161 -18.55 4.13 37.51
CA GLU A 161 -18.39 5.52 37.93
C GLU A 161 -19.66 6.36 37.57
N GLN A 162 -19.54 7.35 36.70
CA GLN A 162 -20.67 8.17 36.26
C GLN A 162 -21.20 7.76 34.86
N HIS A 163 -20.71 6.61 34.33
CA HIS A 163 -21.04 6.13 33.00
C HIS A 163 -21.89 4.87 33.07
N LYS A 164 -22.80 4.76 32.10
CA LYS A 164 -23.59 3.56 31.88
C LYS A 164 -23.05 2.79 30.68
N ILE A 165 -22.49 1.62 30.93
CA ILE A 165 -21.94 0.75 29.89
C ILE A 165 -23.01 -0.24 29.46
N ASP A 166 -23.30 -0.27 28.17
CA ASP A 166 -24.18 -1.26 27.54
C ASP A 166 -23.34 -2.40 26.94
N ILE A 167 -23.65 -3.63 27.36
CA ILE A 167 -22.96 -4.85 26.90
C ILE A 167 -23.95 -5.70 26.13
N VAL A 168 -23.60 -6.06 24.90
CA VAL A 168 -24.42 -6.90 24.02
C VAL A 168 -23.62 -8.12 23.58
N GLY A 169 -24.25 -9.29 23.66
CA GLY A 169 -23.62 -10.58 23.40
C GLY A 169 -22.95 -11.17 24.64
N ALA A 170 -22.42 -12.36 24.51
CA ALA A 170 -21.68 -13.07 25.54
C ALA A 170 -20.23 -13.31 25.09
N ALA A 171 -19.29 -13.39 26.05
CA ALA A 171 -17.90 -13.71 25.75
C ALA A 171 -17.80 -15.01 24.93
N PRO A 172 -16.94 -15.09 23.91
CA PRO A 172 -15.96 -14.11 23.46
C PRO A 172 -16.49 -13.10 22.42
N ASN A 173 -17.78 -13.05 22.15
CA ASN A 173 -18.41 -12.23 21.10
C ASN A 173 -19.16 -11.00 21.64
N GLN A 174 -18.84 -10.58 22.87
CA GLN A 174 -19.46 -9.40 23.46
C GLN A 174 -18.91 -8.11 22.85
N ILE A 175 -19.76 -7.07 22.83
CA ILE A 175 -19.37 -5.68 22.53
C ILE A 175 -19.93 -4.81 23.65
N ALA A 176 -19.04 -4.13 24.35
CA ALA A 176 -19.38 -3.12 25.33
C ALA A 176 -19.30 -1.74 24.68
N THR A 177 -20.28 -0.88 24.92
CA THR A 177 -20.36 0.49 24.40
C THR A 177 -20.72 1.45 25.51
N VAL A 178 -20.24 2.70 25.41
CA VAL A 178 -20.51 3.74 26.38
C VAL A 178 -20.52 5.12 25.70
N TYR A 179 -21.40 5.98 26.17
CA TYR A 179 -21.42 7.40 25.78
C TYR A 179 -20.79 8.24 26.86
N ASP A 180 -19.88 9.12 26.45
CA ASP A 180 -19.26 10.14 27.29
C ASP A 180 -19.32 11.49 26.57
N GLY A 181 -20.29 12.32 26.95
CA GLY A 181 -20.58 13.56 26.26
C GLY A 181 -20.97 13.31 24.80
N GLN A 182 -20.15 13.83 23.89
CA GLN A 182 -20.29 13.63 22.43
C GLN A 182 -19.45 12.47 21.89
N TRP A 183 -18.83 11.69 22.75
CA TRP A 183 -18.08 10.50 22.37
C TRP A 183 -18.91 9.23 22.52
N LEU A 184 -18.73 8.32 21.58
CA LEU A 184 -19.04 6.91 21.76
C LEU A 184 -17.74 6.13 21.81
N PHE A 185 -17.56 5.34 22.85
CA PHE A 185 -16.48 4.34 22.93
C PHE A 185 -17.05 2.94 22.85
N ALA A 186 -16.31 2.02 22.25
CA ALA A 186 -16.66 0.61 22.12
C ALA A 186 -15.44 -0.28 22.27
N SER A 187 -15.62 -1.45 22.88
CA SER A 187 -14.59 -2.48 23.00
C SER A 187 -15.25 -3.88 23.07
N ASN A 188 -14.50 -4.90 22.64
CA ASN A 188 -14.87 -6.30 22.93
C ASN A 188 -14.33 -6.78 24.29
N ASP A 189 -13.59 -5.92 24.99
CA ASP A 189 -13.08 -6.15 26.33
C ASP A 189 -13.59 -5.06 27.28
N LEU A 190 -14.37 -5.48 28.27
CA LEU A 190 -14.95 -4.55 29.26
C LEU A 190 -13.88 -3.87 30.13
N ALA A 191 -12.78 -4.56 30.44
CA ALA A 191 -11.69 -3.99 31.22
C ALA A 191 -10.97 -2.89 30.42
N GLU A 192 -10.74 -3.12 29.14
CA GLU A 192 -10.14 -2.11 28.26
C GLU A 192 -11.07 -0.90 28.08
N LEU A 193 -12.39 -1.11 27.94
CA LEU A 193 -13.34 0.00 27.85
C LEU A 193 -13.33 0.87 29.12
N LYS A 194 -13.30 0.25 30.29
CA LYS A 194 -13.16 0.96 31.57
C LYS A 194 -11.85 1.74 31.65
N ALA A 195 -10.76 1.15 31.19
CA ALA A 195 -9.45 1.82 31.15
C ALA A 195 -9.43 3.01 30.18
N VAL A 196 -10.15 2.94 29.04
CA VAL A 196 -10.34 4.08 28.12
C VAL A 196 -11.10 5.22 28.84
N LEU A 197 -12.18 4.90 29.56
CA LEU A 197 -12.94 5.90 30.32
C LEU A 197 -12.09 6.54 31.42
N ASP A 198 -11.30 5.74 32.16
CA ASP A 198 -10.41 6.28 33.20
C ASP A 198 -9.37 7.26 32.62
N ARG A 199 -8.88 7.00 31.41
CA ARG A 199 -7.98 7.89 30.71
C ARG A 199 -8.70 9.15 30.21
N ALA A 200 -9.92 9.00 29.69
CA ALA A 200 -10.74 10.11 29.21
C ALA A 200 -11.08 11.09 30.34
N ASP A 201 -11.43 10.56 31.51
CA ASP A 201 -11.77 11.35 32.70
C ASP A 201 -10.55 11.83 33.50
N GLY A 202 -9.34 11.46 33.07
CA GLY A 202 -8.11 11.82 33.77
C GLY A 202 -7.88 11.06 35.08
N ARG A 203 -8.71 10.06 35.43
CA ARG A 203 -8.57 9.25 36.65
C ARG A 203 -7.29 8.42 36.65
N ALA A 204 -6.87 7.93 35.50
CA ALA A 204 -5.63 7.14 35.38
C ALA A 204 -4.37 7.91 35.80
N ALA A 205 -4.40 9.24 35.75
CA ALA A 205 -3.29 10.10 36.19
C ALA A 205 -3.19 10.18 37.72
N THR A 206 -4.30 10.00 38.45
CA THR A 206 -4.36 10.12 39.92
C THR A 206 -3.96 8.83 40.64
N THR A 207 -4.18 7.67 40.03
CA THR A 207 -3.83 6.35 40.60
C THR A 207 -2.35 6.00 40.46
N ALA A 208 -1.63 6.57 39.53
CA ALA A 208 -0.23 6.26 39.22
C ALA A 208 0.81 7.22 39.83
N GLY A 209 0.47 8.01 40.86
CA GLY A 209 1.44 8.90 41.53
C GLY A 209 2.10 9.91 40.61
N SER A 210 1.42 10.95 40.33
CA SER A 210 1.77 12.32 39.90
C SER A 210 2.79 12.63 38.78
N SER A 211 3.54 11.71 38.23
CA SER A 211 4.50 12.04 37.15
C SER A 211 4.52 11.06 35.97
N GLY A 212 3.65 10.08 35.94
CA GLY A 212 3.76 8.94 35.01
C GLY A 212 2.58 8.71 34.06
N GLY A 213 1.51 9.49 34.14
CA GLY A 213 0.29 9.21 33.34
C GLY A 213 0.53 9.10 31.83
N GLY A 214 1.32 9.97 31.26
CA GLY A 214 1.68 9.91 29.84
C GLY A 214 2.57 8.74 29.44
N LYS A 215 3.27 8.11 30.40
CA LYS A 215 4.14 6.94 30.12
C LYS A 215 3.38 5.63 29.94
N LEU A 216 2.13 5.57 30.34
CA LEU A 216 1.28 4.38 30.26
C LEU A 216 0.39 4.35 29.01
N THR A 217 0.37 5.43 28.25
CA THR A 217 -0.44 5.58 27.03
C THR A 217 0.40 5.45 25.77
N LEU A 218 -0.25 5.27 24.61
CA LEU A 218 0.38 5.19 23.30
C LEU A 218 1.19 6.45 23.00
N GLU A 219 0.75 7.61 23.48
CA GLU A 219 1.49 8.88 23.36
C GLU A 219 2.87 8.81 24.02
N GLY A 220 3.02 8.03 25.11
CA GLY A 220 4.30 7.77 25.79
C GLY A 220 5.10 6.60 25.23
N ASP A 221 4.66 5.97 24.15
CA ASP A 221 5.41 4.88 23.52
C ASP A 221 6.52 5.40 22.61
N ASP A 222 7.76 4.99 22.87
CA ASP A 222 8.93 5.47 22.15
C ASP A 222 8.89 5.08 20.66
N THR A 223 8.35 3.89 20.34
CA THR A 223 8.23 3.39 18.97
C THR A 223 7.18 4.17 18.19
N PHE A 224 6.03 4.46 18.82
CA PHE A 224 5.00 5.30 18.26
C PHE A 224 5.51 6.73 18.05
N HIS A 225 6.18 7.31 19.05
CA HIS A 225 6.72 8.65 18.97
C HIS A 225 7.77 8.79 17.87
N ALA A 226 8.67 7.80 17.73
CA ALA A 226 9.64 7.76 16.63
C ALA A 226 8.96 7.74 15.25
N ALA A 227 7.85 6.99 15.11
CA ALA A 227 7.07 6.95 13.87
C ALA A 227 6.37 8.29 13.60
N MET A 228 5.73 8.87 14.62
CA MET A 228 4.96 10.13 14.48
C MET A 228 5.83 11.34 14.14
N LYS A 229 7.11 11.33 14.53
CA LYS A 229 8.08 12.39 14.18
C LYS A 229 8.20 12.61 12.66
N HIS A 230 7.91 11.59 11.86
CA HIS A 230 7.98 11.63 10.40
C HIS A 230 6.65 11.95 9.73
N MET A 231 5.56 11.88 10.48
CA MET A 231 4.22 12.09 9.94
C MET A 231 3.91 13.58 9.79
N PRO A 232 3.08 13.96 8.80
CA PRO A 232 2.64 15.33 8.64
C PRO A 232 1.75 15.72 9.82
N ALA A 233 1.79 17.02 10.20
CA ALA A 233 0.96 17.55 11.29
C ALA A 233 -0.55 17.43 10.99
N SER A 234 -0.94 17.26 9.73
CA SER A 234 -2.32 17.12 9.27
C SER A 234 -2.40 15.97 8.26
N TYR A 235 -3.31 15.05 8.50
CA TYR A 235 -3.56 13.88 7.65
C TYR A 235 -5.06 13.61 7.53
N ALA A 236 -5.47 12.91 6.49
CA ALA A 236 -6.84 12.43 6.29
C ALA A 236 -7.08 11.13 7.07
N LEU A 237 -6.07 10.27 7.12
CA LEU A 237 -6.05 9.02 7.86
C LEU A 237 -4.64 8.83 8.43
N LEU A 238 -4.55 8.31 9.64
CA LEU A 238 -3.32 7.74 10.20
C LEU A 238 -3.50 6.24 10.37
N PHE A 239 -2.56 5.47 9.88
CA PHE A 239 -2.46 4.04 10.15
C PHE A 239 -1.14 3.76 10.85
N TYR A 240 -1.19 3.04 11.98
CA TYR A 240 -0.03 2.65 12.74
C TYR A 240 -0.10 1.16 13.07
N LEU A 241 1.04 0.47 13.01
CA LEU A 241 1.16 -0.95 13.28
C LEU A 241 2.52 -1.26 13.93
N GLN A 242 2.55 -2.14 14.92
CA GLN A 242 3.76 -2.73 15.50
C GLN A 242 3.90 -4.21 15.08
N PRO A 243 4.54 -4.54 13.95
CA PRO A 243 4.66 -5.94 13.50
C PRO A 243 5.39 -6.85 14.48
N LYS A 244 6.40 -6.33 15.18
CA LYS A 244 7.14 -7.07 16.20
C LYS A 244 6.26 -7.54 17.36
N ALA A 245 5.26 -6.75 17.75
CA ALA A 245 4.30 -7.14 18.78
C ALA A 245 3.37 -8.28 18.32
N LEU A 246 3.20 -8.40 16.99
CA LEU A 246 2.45 -9.49 16.36
C LEU A 246 3.28 -10.79 16.22
N SER A 247 4.60 -10.69 15.99
CA SER A 247 5.43 -11.84 15.56
C SER A 247 5.40 -12.99 16.57
N GLY A 248 5.50 -12.70 17.87
CA GLY A 248 5.43 -13.72 18.93
C GLY A 248 4.04 -14.36 19.09
N LYS A 249 2.99 -13.67 18.67
CA LYS A 249 1.58 -14.09 18.77
C LYS A 249 1.05 -14.65 17.44
N LEU A 250 1.68 -14.27 16.31
CA LEU A 250 1.41 -14.80 14.98
C LEU A 250 1.91 -16.25 14.80
N ALA A 251 2.81 -16.76 15.62
CA ALA A 251 3.22 -18.17 15.54
C ALA A 251 2.03 -19.14 15.73
N SER A 252 1.04 -18.75 16.53
CA SER A 252 -0.24 -19.46 16.63
C SER A 252 -1.22 -19.15 15.47
N LEU A 253 -1.08 -17.99 14.85
CA LEU A 253 -1.87 -17.51 13.69
C LEU A 253 -1.22 -17.86 12.35
N SER A 254 0.10 -18.06 12.29
CA SER A 254 0.87 -18.34 11.06
C SER A 254 0.39 -19.60 10.36
N ASN A 255 0.01 -20.62 11.12
CA ASN A 255 -0.64 -21.83 10.59
C ASN A 255 -2.01 -21.57 9.96
N ALA A 256 -2.65 -20.44 10.29
CA ALA A 256 -3.95 -20.04 9.74
C ALA A 256 -3.82 -19.05 8.55
N ILE A 257 -2.70 -18.34 8.46
CA ILE A 257 -2.45 -17.29 7.42
C ILE A 257 -1.42 -17.76 6.37
N GLY A 258 -0.73 -18.90 6.64
CA GLY A 258 0.24 -19.49 5.69
C GLY A 258 1.52 -18.66 5.52
N THR A 259 1.95 -17.94 6.58
CA THR A 259 3.22 -17.19 6.55
C THR A 259 4.42 -18.12 6.69
N SER A 260 5.43 -17.94 5.83
CA SER A 260 6.69 -18.71 5.91
C SER A 260 7.60 -18.22 7.06
N ALA A 261 8.53 -19.07 7.49
CA ALA A 261 9.52 -18.71 8.53
C ALA A 261 10.34 -17.47 8.17
N GLY A 262 10.65 -17.26 6.87
CA GLY A 262 11.36 -16.08 6.39
C GLY A 262 10.54 -14.77 6.53
N GLN A 263 9.23 -14.84 6.35
CA GLN A 263 8.33 -13.69 6.57
C GLN A 263 8.26 -13.33 8.06
N SER A 264 8.24 -14.30 8.94
CA SER A 264 8.28 -14.07 10.39
C SER A 264 9.56 -13.36 10.82
N ALA A 265 10.72 -13.80 10.33
CA ALA A 265 12.02 -13.18 10.63
C ALA A 265 12.12 -11.73 10.09
N MET A 266 11.50 -11.42 8.95
CA MET A 266 11.43 -10.05 8.43
C MET A 266 10.54 -9.16 9.32
N LEU A 267 9.38 -9.66 9.75
CA LEU A 267 8.47 -8.94 10.64
C LEU A 267 9.10 -8.60 11.99
N GLU A 268 9.95 -9.48 12.52
CA GLU A 268 10.69 -9.23 13.76
C GLU A 268 11.65 -8.04 13.69
N GLN A 269 12.17 -7.71 12.50
CA GLN A 269 13.05 -6.57 12.31
C GLN A 269 12.29 -5.25 12.19
N ILE A 270 10.99 -5.28 11.86
CA ILE A 270 10.16 -4.10 11.70
C ILE A 270 9.56 -3.72 13.06
N ARG A 271 10.04 -2.61 13.62
CA ARG A 271 9.55 -2.08 14.90
C ARG A 271 8.17 -1.46 14.76
N SER A 272 7.97 -0.67 13.72
CA SER A 272 6.68 -0.02 13.42
C SER A 272 6.51 0.25 11.93
N ILE A 273 5.25 0.32 11.51
CA ILE A 273 4.82 0.85 10.22
C ILE A 273 3.83 1.98 10.53
N CYS A 274 4.04 3.15 9.94
CA CYS A 274 3.12 4.27 10.08
C CYS A 274 2.87 4.90 8.71
N ALA A 275 1.61 5.13 8.35
CA ALA A 275 1.22 5.75 7.09
C ALA A 275 0.21 6.88 7.33
N ALA A 276 0.39 7.99 6.65
CA ALA A 276 -0.44 9.18 6.81
C ALA A 276 -0.79 9.81 5.45
N PRO A 277 -1.78 9.27 4.72
CA PRO A 277 -2.29 9.89 3.51
C PRO A 277 -3.03 11.19 3.82
N ARG A 278 -2.89 12.15 2.92
CA ARG A 278 -3.61 13.43 2.91
C ARG A 278 -3.86 13.90 1.50
N PHE A 279 -4.80 14.81 1.34
CA PHE A 279 -4.98 15.55 0.08
C PHE A 279 -4.12 16.81 0.09
N ASP A 280 -3.44 17.08 -1.01
CA ASP A 280 -2.61 18.28 -1.21
C ASP A 280 -2.78 18.79 -2.64
N LYS A 281 -3.46 19.93 -2.80
CA LYS A 281 -3.69 20.58 -4.11
C LYS A 281 -4.27 19.65 -5.19
N GLY A 282 -5.27 18.88 -4.80
CA GLY A 282 -5.96 17.94 -5.69
C GLY A 282 -5.30 16.56 -5.82
N LYS A 283 -4.11 16.36 -5.29
CA LYS A 283 -3.38 15.09 -5.32
C LYS A 283 -3.46 14.38 -3.99
N ILE A 284 -3.28 13.08 -4.02
CA ILE A 284 -3.05 12.30 -2.80
C ILE A 284 -1.54 12.31 -2.52
N ARG A 285 -1.19 12.68 -1.30
CA ARG A 285 0.17 12.60 -0.79
C ARG A 285 0.19 11.66 0.41
N ASN A 286 1.12 10.71 0.43
CA ASN A 286 1.30 9.80 1.55
C ASN A 286 2.72 9.88 2.09
N VAL A 287 2.83 9.77 3.40
CA VAL A 287 4.10 9.53 4.10
C VAL A 287 3.98 8.16 4.74
N LEU A 288 4.87 7.26 4.37
CA LEU A 288 5.01 5.93 4.95
C LEU A 288 6.34 5.85 5.68
N PHE A 289 6.29 5.55 6.96
CA PHE A 289 7.48 5.25 7.78
C PHE A 289 7.52 3.75 8.09
N VAL A 290 8.69 3.15 7.91
CA VAL A 290 8.96 1.77 8.33
C VAL A 290 10.16 1.78 9.26
N GLY A 291 9.90 1.66 10.56
CA GLY A 291 10.89 1.65 11.62
C GLY A 291 11.67 0.34 11.63
N MET A 292 12.83 0.31 11.01
CA MET A 292 13.71 -0.86 10.94
C MET A 292 15.17 -0.44 10.78
N PRO A 293 16.14 -1.31 11.10
CA PRO A 293 17.56 -1.03 10.86
C PRO A 293 17.85 -0.78 9.39
N LYS A 294 18.84 0.07 9.10
CA LYS A 294 19.31 0.31 7.74
C LYS A 294 19.76 -1.00 7.08
N ALA A 295 19.26 -1.22 5.87
CA ALA A 295 19.56 -2.45 5.13
C ALA A 295 20.98 -2.48 4.58
N GLN A 296 21.58 -1.30 4.36
CA GLN A 296 22.90 -1.15 3.74
C GLN A 296 23.70 -0.02 4.42
N SER A 297 25.04 -0.14 4.35
CA SER A 297 25.95 0.95 4.72
C SER A 297 25.99 2.01 3.60
N ASP A 298 26.32 3.19 3.91
CA ASP A 298 26.79 4.41 3.22
C ASP A 298 26.58 4.66 1.71
N HIS A 299 26.03 3.74 0.93
CA HIS A 299 25.70 4.01 -0.47
C HIS A 299 24.47 4.91 -0.57
N LYS A 300 24.55 5.90 -1.48
CA LYS A 300 23.42 6.79 -1.81
C LYS A 300 23.00 6.57 -3.25
N LEU A 301 21.71 6.61 -3.48
CA LEU A 301 21.12 6.51 -4.81
C LEU A 301 21.56 7.69 -5.69
N THR A 302 22.15 7.40 -6.83
CA THR A 302 22.60 8.42 -7.80
C THR A 302 21.61 8.62 -8.95
N ARG A 303 20.78 7.64 -9.21
CA ARG A 303 19.88 7.56 -10.36
C ARG A 303 20.62 7.64 -11.70
N SER A 304 21.76 6.99 -11.78
CA SER A 304 22.60 6.98 -12.98
C SER A 304 21.88 6.39 -14.20
N SER A 305 20.95 5.46 -13.95
CA SER A 305 20.09 4.84 -14.97
C SER A 305 19.08 5.79 -15.63
N LEU A 306 18.86 6.97 -15.06
CA LEU A 306 17.93 7.97 -15.63
C LEU A 306 18.35 8.40 -17.05
N ALA A 307 19.65 8.39 -17.35
CA ALA A 307 20.17 8.68 -18.68
C ALA A 307 19.66 7.72 -19.78
N LEU A 308 19.19 6.53 -19.40
CA LEU A 308 18.62 5.54 -20.32
C LEU A 308 17.16 5.83 -20.69
N GLY A 309 16.49 6.74 -19.96
CA GLY A 309 15.09 7.06 -20.18
C GLY A 309 14.84 7.83 -21.48
N SER A 310 13.71 7.56 -22.10
CA SER A 310 13.21 8.23 -23.32
C SER A 310 12.01 9.13 -23.01
N THR A 311 11.48 9.83 -24.02
CA THR A 311 10.20 10.55 -23.92
C THR A 311 8.99 9.62 -23.79
N ASP A 312 9.15 8.35 -24.15
CA ASP A 312 8.12 7.32 -24.07
C ASP A 312 8.23 6.47 -22.79
N THR A 313 9.08 6.86 -21.84
CA THR A 313 9.22 6.16 -20.57
C THR A 313 8.01 6.41 -19.69
N VAL A 314 7.20 5.37 -19.51
CA VAL A 314 6.00 5.39 -18.64
C VAL A 314 6.29 5.07 -17.18
N LEU A 315 7.39 4.34 -16.90
CA LEU A 315 7.82 3.99 -15.55
C LEU A 315 9.34 4.08 -15.45
N TYR A 316 9.82 4.67 -14.38
CA TYR A 316 11.22 4.67 -13.98
C TYR A 316 11.34 4.30 -12.49
N LEU A 317 12.15 3.30 -12.20
CA LEU A 317 12.51 2.85 -10.85
C LEU A 317 14.02 2.91 -10.70
N ALA A 318 14.49 3.47 -9.60
CA ALA A 318 15.87 3.31 -9.15
C ALA A 318 15.87 2.93 -7.67
N THR A 319 16.64 1.91 -7.29
CA THR A 319 16.71 1.44 -5.90
C THR A 319 18.08 0.85 -5.59
N LEU A 320 18.45 0.89 -4.32
CA LEU A 320 19.65 0.21 -3.85
C LEU A 320 19.35 -1.27 -3.57
N LEU A 321 20.09 -2.15 -4.21
CA LEU A 321 20.02 -3.59 -3.97
C LEU A 321 20.87 -3.99 -2.76
N ASN A 322 20.38 -4.95 -2.00
CA ASN A 322 21.18 -5.68 -1.02
C ASN A 322 21.28 -7.16 -1.43
N PRO A 323 22.32 -7.56 -2.16
CA PRO A 323 22.46 -8.94 -2.62
C PRO A 323 22.45 -9.97 -1.48
N GLY A 324 23.00 -9.62 -0.29
CA GLY A 324 22.98 -10.51 0.87
C GLY A 324 21.60 -10.74 1.48
N ARG A 325 20.67 -9.78 1.32
CA ARG A 325 19.28 -9.96 1.72
C ARG A 325 18.44 -10.69 0.66
N LEU A 326 18.76 -10.47 -0.61
CA LEU A 326 18.09 -11.18 -1.71
C LEU A 326 18.37 -12.68 -1.64
N ALA A 327 19.59 -13.08 -1.30
CA ALA A 327 19.95 -14.48 -1.08
C ALA A 327 19.22 -15.15 0.12
N GLY A 328 18.62 -14.35 1.03
CA GLY A 328 17.88 -14.83 2.21
C GLY A 328 16.38 -14.60 2.14
N ILE A 329 15.83 -14.05 1.03
CA ILE A 329 14.39 -13.90 0.82
C ILE A 329 13.84 -15.24 0.34
N ASP A 330 13.72 -16.17 1.27
CA ASP A 330 13.04 -17.43 1.02
C ASP A 330 11.53 -17.17 0.91
N GLN A 331 10.99 -17.39 -0.29
CA GLN A 331 9.58 -17.69 -0.57
C GLN A 331 8.48 -16.72 -0.10
N GLY A 332 8.74 -15.46 0.02
CA GLY A 332 7.76 -14.45 0.45
C GLY A 332 6.76 -13.97 -0.60
N GLY A 333 6.15 -14.86 -1.39
CA GLY A 333 4.89 -14.59 -2.11
C GLY A 333 4.88 -13.50 -3.20
N LEU A 334 5.95 -12.77 -3.43
CA LEU A 334 6.05 -11.83 -4.55
C LEU A 334 6.67 -12.53 -5.77
N PRO A 335 6.05 -12.48 -6.96
CA PRO A 335 6.56 -13.14 -8.17
C PRO A 335 8.01 -12.75 -8.53
N LEU A 336 8.41 -11.51 -8.23
CA LEU A 336 9.77 -11.00 -8.40
C LEU A 336 10.79 -11.65 -7.44
N GLY A 337 10.37 -12.01 -6.22
CA GLY A 337 11.24 -12.64 -5.22
C GLY A 337 11.69 -14.02 -5.66
N SER A 338 10.79 -14.85 -6.17
CA SER A 338 11.10 -16.20 -6.63
C SER A 338 12.03 -16.21 -7.87
N TRP A 339 11.85 -15.25 -8.77
CA TRP A 339 12.72 -15.10 -9.94
C TRP A 339 14.13 -14.65 -9.54
N LEU A 340 14.25 -13.66 -8.68
CA LEU A 340 15.53 -13.20 -8.15
C LEU A 340 16.24 -14.32 -7.40
N GLN A 341 15.54 -15.11 -6.59
CA GLN A 341 16.11 -16.27 -5.91
C GLN A 341 16.68 -17.28 -6.94
N LYS A 342 15.91 -17.62 -7.99
CA LYS A 342 16.38 -18.50 -9.06
C LYS A 342 17.67 -17.96 -9.71
N VAL A 343 17.74 -16.65 -9.96
CA VAL A 343 18.95 -16.02 -10.51
C VAL A 343 20.16 -16.22 -9.58
N PHE A 344 19.97 -16.04 -8.27
CA PHE A 344 21.03 -16.23 -7.29
C PHE A 344 21.45 -17.71 -7.16
N ASP A 345 20.49 -18.64 -7.17
CA ASP A 345 20.77 -20.07 -7.07
C ASP A 345 21.56 -20.58 -8.28
N VAL A 346 21.18 -20.16 -9.49
CA VAL A 346 21.91 -20.50 -10.72
C VAL A 346 23.29 -19.85 -10.73
N ALA A 347 23.39 -18.58 -10.31
CA ALA A 347 24.69 -17.90 -10.22
C ALA A 347 25.60 -18.60 -9.20
N THR A 348 25.08 -19.01 -8.05
CA THR A 348 25.80 -19.78 -7.03
C THR A 348 26.22 -21.13 -7.56
N GLY A 349 25.34 -21.85 -8.26
CA GLY A 349 25.65 -23.13 -8.94
C GLY A 349 26.76 -22.99 -9.99
N ALA A 350 26.84 -21.82 -10.66
CA ALA A 350 27.90 -21.47 -11.58
C ALA A 350 29.20 -20.95 -10.89
N GLY A 351 29.29 -21.02 -9.55
CA GLY A 351 30.43 -20.59 -8.78
C GLY A 351 30.55 -19.06 -8.61
N VAL A 352 29.44 -18.34 -8.71
CA VAL A 352 29.36 -16.90 -8.46
C VAL A 352 28.85 -16.66 -7.04
N SER A 353 29.69 -16.07 -6.20
CA SER A 353 29.31 -15.72 -4.83
C SER A 353 28.60 -14.36 -4.75
N VAL A 354 27.94 -14.08 -3.62
CA VAL A 354 27.38 -12.75 -3.30
C VAL A 354 28.47 -11.67 -3.34
N ASP A 355 29.70 -12.00 -2.94
CA ASP A 355 30.83 -11.07 -2.97
C ASP A 355 31.33 -10.81 -4.39
N ASP A 356 31.27 -11.81 -5.29
CA ASP A 356 31.52 -11.59 -6.73
C ASP A 356 30.51 -10.63 -7.32
N TRP A 357 29.24 -10.76 -6.92
CA TRP A 357 28.18 -9.87 -7.36
C TRP A 357 28.43 -8.42 -6.90
N LYS A 358 28.76 -8.21 -5.62
CA LYS A 358 29.12 -6.88 -5.05
C LYS A 358 30.37 -6.28 -5.69
N ALA A 359 31.31 -7.13 -6.08
CA ALA A 359 32.52 -6.69 -6.75
C ALA A 359 32.30 -6.36 -8.24
N ALA A 360 31.40 -7.10 -8.91
CA ALA A 360 31.09 -6.90 -10.32
C ALA A 360 30.26 -5.65 -10.59
N PHE A 361 29.29 -5.35 -9.70
CA PHE A 361 28.29 -4.31 -9.93
C PHE A 361 28.23 -3.27 -8.81
N ASP A 362 27.74 -2.08 -9.17
CA ASP A 362 27.25 -1.13 -8.19
C ASP A 362 25.93 -1.64 -7.57
N LEU A 363 25.56 -1.07 -6.43
CA LEU A 363 24.36 -1.48 -5.71
C LEU A 363 23.08 -0.83 -6.27
N GLU A 364 23.20 0.14 -7.17
CA GLU A 364 22.06 0.81 -7.78
C GLU A 364 21.48 -0.02 -8.93
N LEU A 365 20.24 -0.49 -8.75
CA LEU A 365 19.42 -1.07 -9.80
C LEU A 365 18.56 0.01 -10.41
N GLY A 366 18.60 0.17 -11.73
CA GLY A 366 17.66 0.97 -12.51
C GLY A 366 16.71 0.08 -13.32
N SER A 367 15.44 0.42 -13.37
CA SER A 367 14.45 -0.22 -14.25
C SER A 367 13.62 0.83 -14.95
N LEU A 368 13.38 0.63 -16.25
CA LEU A 368 12.59 1.54 -17.07
C LEU A 368 11.60 0.73 -17.91
N ALA A 369 10.40 1.26 -18.07
CA ALA A 369 9.44 0.78 -19.04
C ALA A 369 9.21 1.87 -20.09
N ASP A 370 9.69 1.63 -21.30
CA ASP A 370 9.44 2.48 -22.47
C ASP A 370 8.24 1.94 -23.24
N TRP A 371 7.29 2.82 -23.58
CA TRP A 371 6.11 2.44 -24.37
C TRP A 371 5.91 3.40 -25.54
N PRO A 372 6.66 3.23 -26.65
CA PRO A 372 6.46 4.00 -27.86
C PRO A 372 5.04 3.86 -28.40
N GLN A 373 4.53 4.90 -29.09
CA GLN A 373 3.17 4.89 -29.64
C GLN A 373 2.94 3.77 -30.66
N SER A 374 3.99 3.37 -31.38
CA SER A 374 3.95 2.29 -32.36
C SER A 374 3.99 0.90 -31.74
N ALA A 375 4.34 0.77 -30.45
CA ALA A 375 4.46 -0.50 -29.77
C ALA A 375 3.14 -0.91 -29.12
N ARG A 376 2.75 -2.16 -29.29
CA ARG A 376 1.55 -2.72 -28.67
C ARG A 376 1.70 -2.92 -27.16
N TRP A 377 2.92 -3.20 -26.69
CA TRP A 377 3.26 -3.48 -25.30
C TRP A 377 4.47 -2.66 -24.86
N PRO A 378 4.59 -2.33 -23.58
CA PRO A 378 5.78 -1.68 -23.06
C PRO A 378 6.96 -2.63 -23.12
N SER A 379 8.13 -2.09 -23.37
CA SER A 379 9.39 -2.79 -23.21
C SER A 379 10.00 -2.43 -21.86
N ILE A 380 10.42 -3.44 -21.12
CA ILE A 380 11.02 -3.27 -19.80
C ILE A 380 12.51 -3.60 -19.90
N ILE A 381 13.33 -2.68 -19.45
CA ILE A 381 14.76 -2.89 -19.27
C ILE A 381 15.15 -2.70 -17.79
N THR A 382 16.12 -3.49 -17.35
CA THR A 382 16.72 -3.38 -16.02
C THR A 382 18.22 -3.28 -16.18
N CYS A 383 18.88 -2.38 -15.45
CA CYS A 383 20.29 -2.12 -15.61
C CYS A 383 21.04 -2.04 -14.27
N LEU A 384 22.29 -2.45 -14.31
CA LEU A 384 23.28 -2.34 -13.24
C LEU A 384 24.55 -1.70 -13.80
N ARG A 385 25.18 -0.84 -13.00
CA ARG A 385 26.50 -0.28 -13.35
C ARG A 385 27.57 -1.31 -13.08
N VAL A 386 28.45 -1.53 -14.06
CA VAL A 386 29.57 -2.46 -13.99
C VAL A 386 30.78 -1.79 -13.31
N LYS A 387 31.35 -2.45 -12.32
CA LYS A 387 32.64 -2.10 -11.67
C LYS A 387 33.77 -2.98 -12.14
N ASP A 388 33.52 -4.28 -12.29
CA ASP A 388 34.52 -5.25 -12.77
C ASP A 388 33.91 -6.01 -13.98
N PRO A 389 34.36 -5.70 -15.22
CA PRO A 389 33.81 -6.33 -16.43
C PRO A 389 34.07 -7.85 -16.51
N VAL A 390 35.15 -8.34 -15.92
CA VAL A 390 35.48 -9.78 -15.96
C VAL A 390 34.48 -10.57 -15.10
N ARG A 391 34.23 -10.12 -13.88
CA ARG A 391 33.24 -10.74 -13.00
C ARG A 391 31.82 -10.55 -13.53
N ALA A 392 31.51 -9.38 -14.06
CA ALA A 392 30.21 -9.11 -14.69
C ALA A 392 29.93 -10.07 -15.87
N SER A 393 30.97 -10.41 -16.66
CA SER A 393 30.82 -11.40 -17.76
C SER A 393 30.46 -12.80 -17.26
N LYS A 394 31.02 -13.25 -16.13
CA LYS A 394 30.65 -14.54 -15.51
C LYS A 394 29.18 -14.53 -15.08
N ILE A 395 28.74 -13.42 -14.47
CA ILE A 395 27.37 -13.27 -14.00
C ILE A 395 26.40 -13.18 -15.18
N ALA A 396 26.75 -12.44 -16.24
CA ALA A 396 25.92 -12.37 -17.45
C ALA A 396 25.74 -13.76 -18.11
N ASN A 397 26.76 -14.60 -18.14
CA ASN A 397 26.62 -15.98 -18.59
C ASN A 397 25.72 -16.81 -17.65
N ALA A 398 25.79 -16.64 -16.32
CA ALA A 398 24.92 -17.34 -15.40
C ALA A 398 23.44 -16.91 -15.54
N LEU A 399 23.19 -15.62 -15.85
CA LEU A 399 21.84 -15.11 -16.09
C LEU A 399 21.15 -15.78 -17.31
N THR A 400 21.88 -16.16 -18.36
CA THR A 400 21.30 -16.86 -19.50
C THR A 400 20.68 -18.19 -19.07
N HIS A 401 21.39 -18.96 -18.23
CA HIS A 401 20.88 -20.21 -17.67
C HIS A 401 19.74 -19.99 -16.66
N ALA A 402 19.75 -18.89 -15.90
CA ALA A 402 18.69 -18.58 -14.93
C ALA A 402 17.37 -18.19 -15.61
N ILE A 403 17.43 -17.54 -16.76
CA ILE A 403 16.23 -17.14 -17.52
C ILE A 403 15.60 -18.38 -18.18
N ASP A 404 16.41 -19.15 -18.92
CA ASP A 404 15.99 -20.42 -19.49
C ASP A 404 17.26 -21.26 -19.77
N GLU A 405 17.36 -22.43 -19.11
CA GLU A 405 18.52 -23.32 -19.20
C GLU A 405 18.59 -24.01 -20.58
N ASP A 406 17.46 -24.30 -21.17
CA ASP A 406 17.33 -25.02 -22.43
C ASP A 406 17.23 -24.11 -23.66
N ALA A 407 17.10 -22.77 -23.45
CA ALA A 407 16.94 -21.84 -24.55
C ALA A 407 18.24 -21.66 -25.33
N PRO A 408 18.20 -21.65 -26.66
CA PRO A 408 19.37 -21.36 -27.49
C PRO A 408 19.71 -19.87 -27.42
N TRP A 409 20.69 -19.51 -26.62
CA TRP A 409 21.24 -18.16 -26.57
C TRP A 409 22.28 -17.94 -27.66
N THR A 410 22.10 -16.87 -28.45
CA THR A 410 23.10 -16.42 -29.42
C THR A 410 23.94 -15.30 -28.84
N LYS A 411 25.25 -15.49 -28.83
CA LYS A 411 26.22 -14.51 -28.34
C LYS A 411 26.81 -13.74 -29.51
N THR A 412 26.77 -12.40 -29.46
CA THR A 412 27.31 -11.50 -30.49
C THR A 412 27.98 -10.30 -29.84
N GLU A 413 29.10 -9.87 -30.38
CA GLU A 413 29.76 -8.63 -29.96
C GLU A 413 29.60 -7.55 -31.04
N LYS A 414 29.13 -6.37 -30.64
CA LYS A 414 28.93 -5.18 -31.48
C LYS A 414 29.44 -3.94 -30.75
N ASN A 415 30.41 -3.24 -31.35
CA ASN A 415 30.94 -1.98 -30.81
C ASN A 415 31.47 -2.08 -29.36
N GLY A 416 32.11 -3.17 -28.99
CA GLY A 416 32.63 -3.42 -27.63
C GLY A 416 31.53 -3.74 -26.60
N VAL A 417 30.31 -4.04 -27.03
CA VAL A 417 29.20 -4.51 -26.20
C VAL A 417 28.91 -5.95 -26.55
N LEU A 418 28.87 -6.80 -25.54
CA LEU A 418 28.53 -8.20 -25.65
C LEU A 418 27.02 -8.37 -25.48
N TYR A 419 26.37 -8.94 -26.49
CA TYR A 419 24.94 -9.23 -26.50
C TYR A 419 24.69 -10.72 -26.42
N PHE A 420 23.69 -11.10 -25.61
CA PHE A 420 23.10 -12.42 -25.59
C PHE A 420 21.63 -12.30 -25.97
N TYR A 421 21.23 -12.95 -27.04
CA TYR A 421 19.86 -12.97 -27.54
C TYR A 421 19.27 -14.35 -27.34
N MET A 422 18.11 -14.41 -26.70
CA MET A 422 17.36 -15.66 -26.63
C MET A 422 16.47 -15.78 -27.88
N GLN A 423 16.57 -16.89 -28.59
CA GLN A 423 15.65 -17.19 -29.70
C GLN A 423 14.32 -17.67 -29.12
N SER A 424 13.27 -16.88 -29.28
CA SER A 424 11.92 -17.28 -28.83
C SER A 424 11.39 -18.44 -29.67
N PRO A 425 11.03 -19.58 -29.08
CA PRO A 425 10.43 -20.68 -29.80
C PRO A 425 8.94 -20.47 -30.14
N ALA A 426 8.28 -19.45 -29.60
CA ALA A 426 6.84 -19.25 -29.71
C ALA A 426 6.48 -17.95 -30.44
N ALA A 427 5.84 -18.08 -31.58
CA ALA A 427 5.39 -16.98 -32.44
C ALA A 427 4.25 -16.11 -31.88
N LEU A 428 3.66 -16.46 -30.74
CA LEU A 428 2.50 -15.75 -30.17
C LEU A 428 2.85 -14.47 -29.44
N PHE A 429 4.03 -14.40 -28.80
CA PHE A 429 4.56 -13.18 -28.19
C PHE A 429 6.00 -13.03 -28.65
N ALA A 430 6.30 -11.95 -29.38
CA ALA A 430 7.65 -11.63 -29.84
C ALA A 430 8.52 -11.11 -28.67
N ILE A 431 8.64 -11.89 -27.59
CA ILE A 431 9.54 -11.63 -26.49
C ILE A 431 10.88 -12.26 -26.85
N THR A 432 11.92 -11.45 -27.01
CA THR A 432 13.28 -11.88 -27.26
C THR A 432 14.18 -11.37 -26.13
N PRO A 433 14.16 -12.03 -24.95
CA PRO A 433 14.98 -11.60 -23.83
C PRO A 433 16.42 -11.38 -24.29
N THR A 434 16.97 -10.24 -23.92
CA THR A 434 18.29 -9.80 -24.36
C THR A 434 19.07 -9.31 -23.17
N ILE A 435 20.31 -9.77 -23.06
CA ILE A 435 21.29 -9.27 -22.10
C ILE A 435 22.38 -8.53 -22.88
N ALA A 436 22.69 -7.30 -22.51
CA ALA A 436 23.81 -6.53 -23.05
C ALA A 436 24.80 -6.21 -21.94
N LEU A 437 26.06 -6.52 -22.16
CA LEU A 437 27.15 -6.21 -21.25
C LEU A 437 28.18 -5.31 -21.94
N SER A 438 28.36 -4.11 -21.43
CA SER A 438 29.45 -3.20 -21.76
C SER A 438 30.43 -3.08 -20.59
N ASN A 439 31.52 -2.33 -20.77
CA ASN A 439 32.42 -2.02 -19.67
C ASN A 439 31.81 -1.15 -18.56
N GLN A 440 30.62 -0.56 -18.79
CA GLN A 440 29.99 0.36 -17.85
C GLN A 440 28.64 -0.12 -17.35
N LEU A 441 27.89 -0.92 -18.16
CA LEU A 441 26.52 -1.29 -17.88
C LEU A 441 26.27 -2.75 -18.23
N LEU A 442 25.53 -3.42 -17.36
CA LEU A 442 24.76 -4.62 -17.67
C LEU A 442 23.29 -4.21 -17.85
N ILE A 443 22.68 -4.53 -18.98
CA ILE A 443 21.27 -4.28 -19.25
C ILE A 443 20.61 -5.63 -19.58
N VAL A 444 19.46 -5.90 -18.94
CA VAL A 444 18.60 -7.03 -19.23
C VAL A 444 17.25 -6.47 -19.68
N GLY A 445 16.72 -6.93 -20.79
CA GLY A 445 15.44 -6.46 -21.33
C GLY A 445 14.64 -7.55 -22.01
N LEU A 446 13.36 -7.24 -22.25
CA LEU A 446 12.41 -8.18 -22.85
C LEU A 446 12.53 -8.27 -24.38
N ASP A 447 13.19 -7.30 -25.01
CA ASP A 447 13.43 -7.29 -26.46
C ASP A 447 14.76 -6.63 -26.81
N SER A 448 15.33 -7.07 -27.93
CA SER A 448 16.67 -6.61 -28.38
C SER A 448 16.70 -5.14 -28.81
N ALA A 449 15.65 -4.65 -29.46
CA ALA A 449 15.61 -3.28 -29.96
C ALA A 449 15.65 -2.25 -28.82
N SER A 450 14.92 -2.52 -27.73
CA SER A 450 14.92 -1.67 -26.53
C SER A 450 16.26 -1.69 -25.81
N VAL A 451 16.91 -2.86 -25.70
CA VAL A 451 18.23 -2.99 -25.08
C VAL A 451 19.30 -2.28 -25.91
N GLU A 452 19.33 -2.46 -27.23
CA GLU A 452 20.25 -1.76 -28.13
C GLU A 452 20.02 -0.25 -28.11
N SER A 453 18.75 0.20 -28.08
CA SER A 453 18.38 1.60 -27.95
C SER A 453 18.86 2.19 -26.62
N ALA A 454 18.70 1.47 -25.50
CA ALA A 454 19.17 1.90 -24.19
C ALA A 454 20.71 2.04 -24.16
N ILE A 455 21.45 1.08 -24.70
CA ILE A 455 22.91 1.18 -24.87
C ILE A 455 23.29 2.42 -25.68
N SER A 456 22.57 2.68 -26.79
CA SER A 456 22.83 3.89 -27.61
C SER A 456 22.56 5.18 -26.84
N ARG A 457 21.55 5.21 -25.96
CA ARG A 457 21.25 6.36 -25.10
C ARG A 457 22.32 6.55 -23.99
N SER A 458 22.89 5.48 -23.47
CA SER A 458 23.89 5.54 -22.39
C SER A 458 25.14 6.36 -22.77
N THR A 459 25.42 6.50 -24.06
CA THR A 459 26.55 7.28 -24.55
C THR A 459 26.26 8.77 -24.70
N LYS A 460 24.99 9.20 -24.48
CA LYS A 460 24.55 10.61 -24.57
C LYS A 460 24.60 11.28 -23.19
N ALA A 461 24.89 12.57 -23.16
CA ALA A 461 25.08 13.32 -21.92
C ALA A 461 23.81 13.50 -21.07
N SER A 462 22.62 13.41 -21.67
CA SER A 462 21.32 13.52 -20.94
C SER A 462 20.27 12.61 -21.58
N GLY A 463 19.46 11.97 -20.73
CA GLY A 463 18.30 11.20 -21.17
C GLY A 463 17.07 12.12 -21.40
N ALA A 464 16.27 11.83 -22.41
CA ALA A 464 15.09 12.62 -22.74
C ALA A 464 14.04 12.63 -21.62
N LEU A 465 13.99 11.58 -20.78
CA LEU A 465 13.14 11.54 -19.59
C LEU A 465 13.50 12.65 -18.60
N ALA A 466 14.79 12.83 -18.31
CA ALA A 466 15.27 13.83 -17.34
C ALA A 466 14.88 15.26 -17.75
N ASP A 467 14.70 15.50 -19.05
CA ASP A 467 14.32 16.80 -19.60
C ASP A 467 12.82 17.01 -19.72
N SER A 468 12.01 15.96 -19.58
CA SER A 468 10.55 16.07 -19.66
C SER A 468 9.98 16.97 -18.55
N SER A 469 8.99 17.79 -18.88
CA SER A 469 8.32 18.68 -17.92
C SER A 469 7.59 17.91 -16.83
N ALA A 470 6.98 16.78 -17.19
CA ALA A 470 6.27 15.90 -16.26
C ALA A 470 7.22 15.32 -15.21
N TYR A 471 8.39 14.81 -15.63
CA TYR A 471 9.40 14.29 -14.70
C TYR A 471 9.96 15.39 -13.79
N LYS A 472 10.32 16.56 -14.35
CA LYS A 472 10.84 17.70 -13.58
C LYS A 472 9.84 18.19 -12.53
N LEU A 473 8.55 18.22 -12.87
CA LEU A 473 7.48 18.58 -11.93
C LEU A 473 7.35 17.54 -10.81
N ALA A 474 7.35 16.25 -11.18
CA ALA A 474 7.22 15.15 -10.23
C ALA A 474 8.37 15.12 -9.22
N VAL A 475 9.61 15.23 -9.68
CA VAL A 475 10.81 15.23 -8.80
C VAL A 475 10.77 16.36 -7.78
N ARG A 476 10.21 17.54 -8.12
CA ARG A 476 10.07 18.67 -7.20
C ARG A 476 9.02 18.46 -6.14
N ALA A 477 8.11 17.51 -6.33
CA ALA A 477 7.01 17.27 -5.41
C ALA A 477 7.38 16.38 -4.20
N VAL A 478 8.54 15.71 -4.23
CA VAL A 478 9.04 14.82 -3.17
C VAL A 478 10.46 15.19 -2.77
N PRO A 479 10.91 14.83 -1.55
CA PRO A 479 12.31 15.01 -1.15
C PRO A 479 13.28 14.25 -2.04
N ALA A 480 14.55 14.65 -2.02
CA ALA A 480 15.61 13.92 -2.73
C ALA A 480 15.75 12.49 -2.18
N PRO A 481 15.67 11.46 -3.03
CA PRO A 481 15.81 10.07 -2.61
C PRO A 481 17.26 9.74 -2.25
N THR A 482 17.45 8.87 -1.25
CA THR A 482 18.75 8.28 -0.93
C THR A 482 18.78 6.76 -1.10
N ASP A 483 17.60 6.10 -1.12
CA ASP A 483 17.52 4.65 -1.11
C ASP A 483 16.67 4.08 -2.25
N ALA A 484 15.52 4.70 -2.57
CA ALA A 484 14.69 4.32 -3.72
C ALA A 484 13.93 5.52 -4.29
N PHE A 485 13.65 5.44 -5.59
CA PHE A 485 12.87 6.41 -6.33
C PHE A 485 12.00 5.72 -7.36
N ILE A 486 10.74 6.11 -7.45
CA ILE A 486 9.79 5.60 -8.44
C ILE A 486 9.11 6.79 -9.11
N TYR A 487 8.99 6.73 -10.42
CA TYR A 487 8.23 7.66 -11.23
C TYR A 487 7.34 6.89 -12.19
N VAL A 488 6.08 7.28 -12.29
CA VAL A 488 5.14 6.76 -13.29
C VAL A 488 4.46 7.95 -13.97
N ASP A 489 4.59 8.05 -15.27
CA ASP A 489 3.77 8.97 -16.07
C ASP A 489 2.39 8.36 -16.27
N THR A 490 1.49 8.63 -15.35
CA THR A 490 0.16 8.02 -15.34
C THR A 490 -0.70 8.43 -16.51
N ALA A 491 -0.53 9.65 -17.02
CA ALA A 491 -1.25 10.14 -18.19
C ALA A 491 -0.78 9.44 -19.47
N LEU A 492 0.55 9.35 -19.66
CA LEU A 492 1.14 8.62 -20.76
C LEU A 492 0.81 7.13 -20.69
N LEU A 493 0.96 6.51 -19.49
CA LEU A 493 0.63 5.11 -19.24
C LEU A 493 -0.84 4.82 -19.61
N TYR A 494 -1.79 5.65 -19.14
CA TYR A 494 -3.20 5.47 -19.46
C TYR A 494 -3.46 5.58 -20.97
N SER A 495 -2.89 6.58 -21.63
CA SER A 495 -3.05 6.77 -23.08
C SER A 495 -2.51 5.58 -23.88
N ARG A 496 -1.38 5.00 -23.47
CA ARG A 496 -0.80 3.80 -24.10
C ARG A 496 -1.62 2.53 -23.81
N LEU A 497 -2.07 2.36 -22.58
CA LEU A 497 -2.98 1.26 -22.20
C LEU A 497 -4.26 1.32 -23.01
N ASP A 498 -4.87 2.49 -23.14
CA ASP A 498 -6.09 2.68 -23.92
C ASP A 498 -5.86 2.31 -25.39
N ALA A 499 -4.81 2.85 -26.01
CA ALA A 499 -4.50 2.57 -27.43
C ALA A 499 -4.21 1.07 -27.68
N GLY A 500 -3.53 0.38 -26.75
CA GLY A 500 -3.20 -1.03 -26.87
C GLY A 500 -4.36 -1.98 -26.55
N LEU A 501 -5.11 -1.69 -25.48
CA LEU A 501 -6.12 -2.60 -24.93
C LEU A 501 -7.53 -2.34 -25.48
N ARG A 502 -7.91 -1.09 -25.79
CA ARG A 502 -9.27 -0.79 -26.26
C ARG A 502 -9.69 -1.65 -27.47
N PRO A 503 -8.88 -1.81 -28.55
CA PRO A 503 -9.25 -2.67 -29.67
C PRO A 503 -9.45 -4.13 -29.27
N MET A 504 -8.62 -4.63 -28.36
CA MET A 504 -8.74 -6.00 -27.83
C MET A 504 -9.99 -6.20 -27.00
N LEU A 505 -10.32 -5.24 -26.14
CA LEU A 505 -11.52 -5.29 -25.30
C LEU A 505 -12.78 -5.24 -26.17
N LEU A 506 -12.80 -4.40 -27.22
CA LEU A 506 -13.90 -4.34 -28.16
C LEU A 506 -14.08 -5.66 -28.92
N MET A 507 -12.99 -6.28 -29.39
CA MET A 507 -13.05 -7.60 -30.01
C MET A 507 -13.50 -8.67 -29.00
N SER A 508 -12.94 -8.68 -27.80
CA SER A 508 -13.31 -9.65 -26.78
C SER A 508 -14.78 -9.54 -26.39
N ALA A 509 -15.32 -8.33 -26.27
CA ALA A 509 -16.75 -8.11 -26.01
C ALA A 509 -17.65 -8.63 -27.15
N ALA A 510 -17.18 -8.57 -28.39
CA ALA A 510 -17.91 -9.14 -29.52
C ALA A 510 -17.94 -10.68 -29.52
N PHE A 511 -16.85 -11.34 -29.07
CA PHE A 511 -16.74 -12.81 -29.02
C PHE A 511 -17.18 -13.42 -27.68
N MET A 512 -17.19 -12.65 -26.61
CA MET A 512 -17.55 -13.06 -25.25
C MET A 512 -18.62 -12.12 -24.67
N PRO A 513 -19.91 -12.35 -25.00
CA PRO A 513 -21.01 -11.49 -24.53
C PRO A 513 -21.06 -11.31 -23.01
N ALA A 514 -20.56 -12.30 -22.25
CA ALA A 514 -20.46 -12.23 -20.80
C ALA A 514 -19.63 -11.03 -20.29
N ILE A 515 -18.64 -10.54 -21.04
CA ILE A 515 -17.88 -9.33 -20.68
C ILE A 515 -18.80 -8.11 -20.76
N SER A 516 -19.62 -8.04 -21.81
CA SER A 516 -20.57 -6.97 -22.01
C SER A 516 -21.63 -6.91 -20.90
N ASP A 517 -21.85 -8.02 -20.18
CA ASP A 517 -22.71 -8.03 -19.02
C ASP A 517 -22.18 -7.20 -17.86
N TYR A 518 -20.87 -7.17 -17.65
CA TYR A 518 -20.24 -6.46 -16.53
C TYR A 518 -19.78 -5.05 -16.89
N VAL A 519 -19.29 -4.84 -18.12
CA VAL A 519 -18.69 -3.58 -18.57
C VAL A 519 -19.16 -3.26 -19.98
N ASP A 520 -19.65 -2.05 -20.20
CA ASP A 520 -19.92 -1.55 -21.54
C ASP A 520 -18.63 -0.97 -22.15
N VAL A 521 -17.90 -1.82 -22.88
CA VAL A 521 -16.61 -1.44 -23.48
C VAL A 521 -16.78 -0.31 -24.50
N GLY A 522 -17.97 -0.18 -25.14
CA GLY A 522 -18.26 0.91 -26.05
C GLY A 522 -18.33 2.29 -25.39
N LYS A 523 -18.52 2.31 -24.06
CA LYS A 523 -18.60 3.52 -23.24
C LYS A 523 -17.28 3.88 -22.54
N LEU A 524 -16.19 3.19 -22.83
CA LEU A 524 -14.87 3.55 -22.28
C LEU A 524 -14.59 5.05 -22.56
N PRO A 525 -14.28 5.83 -21.51
CA PRO A 525 -14.03 7.27 -21.67
C PRO A 525 -12.89 7.52 -22.65
N PRO A 526 -12.95 8.59 -23.45
CA PRO A 526 -11.83 9.00 -24.29
C PRO A 526 -10.57 9.24 -23.44
N PRO A 527 -9.37 8.82 -23.91
CA PRO A 527 -8.14 8.91 -23.13
C PRO A 527 -7.80 10.36 -22.75
N GLU A 528 -8.16 11.34 -23.56
CA GLU A 528 -7.91 12.76 -23.28
C GLU A 528 -8.72 13.26 -22.08
N ILE A 529 -9.94 12.74 -21.87
CA ILE A 529 -10.78 13.09 -20.73
C ILE A 529 -10.17 12.55 -19.44
N VAL A 530 -9.65 11.33 -19.46
CA VAL A 530 -9.03 10.73 -18.29
C VAL A 530 -7.65 11.34 -18.02
N ALA A 531 -6.81 11.44 -19.05
CA ALA A 531 -5.43 11.89 -18.93
C ALA A 531 -5.29 13.31 -18.34
N LYS A 532 -6.24 14.21 -18.59
CA LYS A 532 -6.20 15.58 -18.05
C LYS A 532 -6.27 15.65 -16.53
N HIS A 533 -6.80 14.60 -15.87
CA HIS A 533 -6.89 14.47 -14.42
C HIS A 533 -5.77 13.61 -13.82
N LEU A 534 -4.93 13.01 -14.67
CA LEU A 534 -3.83 12.16 -14.24
C LEU A 534 -2.54 12.99 -14.17
N THR A 535 -2.03 13.14 -12.96
CA THR A 535 -0.70 13.74 -12.73
C THR A 535 0.31 12.63 -12.48
N PRO A 536 1.60 12.81 -12.81
CA PRO A 536 2.59 11.78 -12.55
C PRO A 536 2.56 11.31 -11.08
N LEU A 537 2.67 10.00 -10.89
CA LEU A 537 2.91 9.41 -9.59
C LEU A 537 4.41 9.37 -9.35
N VAL A 538 4.84 9.88 -8.21
CA VAL A 538 6.24 9.85 -7.80
C VAL A 538 6.36 9.42 -6.34
N SER A 539 7.38 8.61 -6.05
CA SER A 539 7.72 8.16 -4.71
C SER A 539 9.22 8.28 -4.49
N SER A 540 9.59 8.75 -3.31
CA SER A 540 10.97 8.95 -2.87
C SER A 540 11.16 8.32 -1.50
N GLN A 541 12.18 7.49 -1.36
CA GLN A 541 12.53 6.84 -0.10
C GLN A 541 13.90 7.30 0.37
N ARG A 542 13.99 7.55 1.69
CA ARG A 542 15.23 7.85 2.39
C ARG A 542 15.28 7.15 3.74
N TYR A 543 16.47 6.83 4.20
CA TYR A 543 16.71 6.38 5.57
C TYR A 543 17.15 7.56 6.45
N ASP A 544 16.55 7.72 7.63
CA ASP A 544 16.86 8.86 8.50
C ASP A 544 17.27 8.49 9.94
N GLY A 545 17.94 7.37 10.10
CA GLY A 545 18.48 6.92 11.39
C GLY A 545 17.56 5.95 12.13
N ASP A 546 16.25 6.21 12.17
CA ASP A 546 15.26 5.37 12.87
C ASP A 546 14.55 4.38 11.94
N GLY A 547 14.50 4.68 10.64
CA GLY A 547 13.81 3.84 9.67
C GLY A 547 13.79 4.44 8.26
N TYR A 548 13.03 3.79 7.39
CA TYR A 548 12.80 4.26 6.02
C TYR A 548 11.57 5.15 5.97
N VAL A 549 11.73 6.36 5.46
CA VAL A 549 10.65 7.31 5.17
C VAL A 549 10.43 7.32 3.67
N THR A 550 9.24 6.96 3.24
CA THR A 550 8.80 7.02 1.84
C THR A 550 7.75 8.11 1.72
N GLU A 551 8.00 9.10 0.86
CA GLU A 551 7.01 10.11 0.51
C GLU A 551 6.56 9.90 -0.92
N SER A 552 5.26 9.79 -1.13
CA SER A 552 4.66 9.61 -2.44
C SER A 552 3.58 10.65 -2.72
N THR A 553 3.42 11.02 -3.99
CA THR A 553 2.34 11.90 -4.45
C THR A 553 1.91 11.55 -5.87
N GLY A 554 0.63 11.70 -6.15
CA GLY A 554 0.04 11.42 -7.44
C GLY A 554 -1.49 11.44 -7.39
N PRO A 555 -2.16 11.00 -8.45
CA PRO A 555 -3.62 10.79 -8.42
C PRO A 555 -4.01 9.70 -7.41
N VAL A 556 -3.18 8.67 -7.29
CA VAL A 556 -3.17 7.67 -6.19
C VAL A 556 -1.73 7.53 -5.70
N THR A 557 -1.54 7.05 -4.47
CA THR A 557 -0.20 6.70 -4.00
C THR A 557 0.08 5.22 -4.24
N LEU A 558 1.35 4.85 -4.35
CA LEU A 558 1.75 3.44 -4.56
C LEU A 558 1.22 2.53 -3.46
N ASP A 559 1.26 2.98 -2.22
CA ASP A 559 0.82 2.21 -1.06
C ASP A 559 -0.67 1.91 -1.13
N ILE A 560 -1.49 2.89 -1.53
CA ILE A 560 -2.93 2.72 -1.76
C ILE A 560 -3.16 1.84 -2.99
N GLY A 561 -2.42 2.05 -4.07
CA GLY A 561 -2.50 1.26 -5.30
C GLY A 561 -2.20 -0.23 -5.08
N LEU A 562 -1.27 -0.56 -4.18
CA LEU A 562 -0.97 -1.94 -3.80
C LEU A 562 -2.02 -2.54 -2.84
N ALA A 563 -2.70 -1.71 -2.04
CA ALA A 563 -3.75 -2.16 -1.12
C ALA A 563 -5.09 -2.44 -1.83
N LEU A 564 -5.41 -1.73 -2.91
CA LEU A 564 -6.67 -1.88 -3.66
C LEU A 564 -6.94 -3.31 -4.16
N PRO A 565 -5.98 -4.05 -4.75
CA PRO A 565 -6.21 -5.43 -5.15
C PRO A 565 -6.51 -6.36 -3.98
N ALA A 566 -5.85 -6.14 -2.82
CA ALA A 566 -6.09 -6.93 -1.61
C ALA A 566 -7.50 -6.68 -1.04
N VAL A 567 -7.96 -5.43 -1.09
CA VAL A 567 -9.33 -5.06 -0.68
C VAL A 567 -10.36 -5.65 -1.65
N ALA A 568 -10.13 -5.54 -2.96
CA ALA A 568 -11.01 -6.12 -3.97
C ALA A 568 -11.10 -7.65 -3.85
N TRP A 569 -9.97 -8.33 -3.60
CA TRP A 569 -9.92 -9.76 -3.35
C TRP A 569 -10.69 -10.15 -2.08
N ALA A 570 -10.54 -9.42 -0.98
CA ALA A 570 -11.27 -9.66 0.27
C ALA A 570 -12.79 -9.50 0.09
N ILE A 571 -13.22 -8.53 -0.72
CA ILE A 571 -14.64 -8.34 -1.07
C ILE A 571 -15.15 -9.50 -1.93
N SER A 572 -14.38 -9.98 -2.91
CA SER A 572 -14.77 -11.07 -3.80
C SER A 572 -14.93 -12.41 -3.08
N GLN A 573 -14.09 -12.69 -2.08
CA GLN A 573 -14.20 -13.91 -1.26
C GLN A 573 -15.50 -13.98 -0.44
N LYS A 574 -16.08 -12.83 -0.09
CA LYS A 574 -17.36 -12.76 0.63
C LYS A 574 -18.56 -13.13 -0.25
N GLN A 575 -18.43 -13.01 -1.58
CA GLN A 575 -19.51 -13.32 -2.55
C GLN A 575 -19.55 -14.80 -2.96
N GLY A 576 -18.40 -15.51 -2.89
CA GLY A 576 -18.31 -16.94 -3.27
C GLY A 576 -18.86 -17.93 -2.22
N HIS A 577 -19.44 -17.44 -1.12
CA HIS A 577 -19.96 -18.25 -0.01
C HIS A 577 -21.45 -17.95 0.32
N ARG A 578 -22.19 -17.43 -0.66
CA ARG A 578 -23.67 -17.35 -0.59
C ARG A 578 -24.31 -18.38 -1.47
#